data_2189eac79ea3cfee7dfe81c7f478f75e
#
_entry.id   2189eac79ea3cfee7dfe81c7f478f75e
#
_cell.length_a   1.000
_cell.length_b   1.000
_cell.length_c   1.000
_cell.angle_alpha   90.00
_cell.angle_beta   90.00
_cell.angle_gamma   90.00
#
_symmetry.space_group_name_H-M   'P 1'
#
loop_
_entity.id
_entity.type
_entity.pdbx_description
1 polymer ?
#
loop_
_entity_poly.entity_id
_entity_poly.type
_entity_poly.pdbx_seq_one_letter_code
_entity_poly.pdbx_strand_id
1 'polypeptide(L)'
;MKKAIIFALTGLALVVTSFYSPIVCAEDTEDFLFQKNVTYSGVEGGKQGDNWKYPQFVGEKAVDGDVSTRWSADKTDNQWLTVDIGEEKTIGQVVLHFHAESPEYEVLVSNDNQNYQSIYKEERGSGGKEAKKYIEVANVTARYIKYQQLKMWKHTNGQYYGSSIISMEAYSQARLPDGIKFSIDSAEISEKRSKQLTYILTPTGVQVPEKQIEWSSSDPSIVNVDSQGRMKALKTGEAKVTVRIKNTDLSDTIPVTVIQEKAEYREMREKWKARLLGSKEDHEEFDQDSDVKKYRARIAKDSLELWQTLNKSENRTYLWEKKSSDTLSADYTTQFTNIKKLTLGYYDPSSSLHKNQEVFTQILKAIDFMIETKNYNGTYWSGNWWDWQIGSAQPLTDTLILLHDDLIEKDDAILTKFVEPLNHYAQDPKVQWPSYTATGANLTDISITVLGTAILLENDSRVEAVQSAVPSVLKMVTGGDGLYSDGSLIQHSHFPYNGSYGNELLKGFGRVQTILQGTHWEIKDDNINNLFQVTDKGYLQLMVNGKMPSM
;
A
#
# COMPACT_ATOMS: atom_id res chain seq x y z
N MET A 1 38.66 32.85 74.59
CA MET A 1 39.18 33.78 73.60
C MET A 1 39.17 33.02 72.22
N LYS A 2 38.14 33.22 71.44
CA LYS A 2 37.93 32.52 70.13
C LYS A 2 38.11 33.56 69.02
N LYS A 3 39.12 33.37 68.22
CA LYS A 3 39.33 34.15 66.98
C LYS A 3 38.42 33.60 65.89
N ALA A 4 37.59 34.43 65.31
CA ALA A 4 36.82 34.14 64.13
C ALA A 4 37.67 34.49 62.88
N ILE A 5 37.79 33.59 61.98
CA ILE A 5 38.41 33.80 60.64
C ILE A 5 37.26 34.00 59.66
N ILE A 6 37.21 35.15 59.01
CA ILE A 6 36.25 35.49 57.97
C ILE A 6 36.92 35.07 56.63
N PHE A 7 36.28 34.13 55.93
CA PHE A 7 36.61 33.86 54.53
C PHE A 7 35.69 34.70 53.65
N ALA A 8 36.29 35.56 52.85
CA ALA A 8 35.59 36.26 51.78
C ALA A 8 35.51 35.36 50.56
N LEU A 9 34.31 34.94 50.16
CA LEU A 9 34.05 34.33 48.88
C LEU A 9 33.66 35.41 47.86
N THR A 10 34.55 35.68 46.93
CA THR A 10 34.25 36.44 45.72
C THR A 10 33.46 35.55 44.78
N GLY A 11 32.14 35.74 44.72
CA GLY A 11 31.27 35.08 43.76
C GLY A 11 31.41 35.71 42.35
N LEU A 12 31.96 34.96 41.41
CA LEU A 12 31.89 35.28 39.99
C LEU A 12 30.49 34.97 39.50
N ALA A 13 29.65 35.98 39.30
CA ALA A 13 28.34 35.82 38.67
C ALA A 13 28.55 35.59 37.17
N LEU A 14 28.37 34.35 36.76
CA LEU A 14 28.23 33.99 35.32
C LEU A 14 26.84 34.49 34.86
N VAL A 15 26.79 35.62 34.16
CA VAL A 15 25.60 36.07 33.46
C VAL A 15 25.43 35.16 32.23
N VAL A 16 24.62 34.12 32.35
CA VAL A 16 24.09 33.38 31.24
C VAL A 16 23.02 34.24 30.58
N THR A 17 23.40 34.98 29.54
CA THR A 17 22.41 35.59 28.65
C THR A 17 21.80 34.48 27.80
N SER A 18 20.72 33.90 28.27
CA SER A 18 19.81 33.14 27.45
C SER A 18 19.24 34.09 26.38
N PHE A 19 19.68 33.96 25.18
CA PHE A 19 18.95 34.52 24.04
C PHE A 19 17.65 33.75 23.94
N TYR A 20 16.62 34.19 24.65
CA TYR A 20 15.24 33.90 24.30
C TYR A 20 14.99 34.64 22.99
N SER A 21 15.01 33.95 21.87
CA SER A 21 14.25 34.39 20.73
C SER A 21 12.81 34.48 21.18
N PRO A 22 12.13 35.62 21.06
CA PRO A 22 10.74 35.67 21.42
C PRO A 22 10.01 34.62 20.59
N ILE A 23 9.34 33.70 21.27
CA ILE A 23 8.23 32.96 20.67
C ILE A 23 7.27 34.07 20.28
N VAL A 24 7.17 34.32 18.98
CA VAL A 24 6.15 35.20 18.43
C VAL A 24 4.84 34.49 18.69
N CYS A 25 4.17 34.96 19.73
CA CYS A 25 2.82 34.55 20.06
C CYS A 25 1.93 34.79 18.86
N ALA A 26 1.00 33.87 18.63
CA ALA A 26 -0.03 33.85 17.62
C ALA A 26 -0.82 35.18 17.51
N GLU A 27 -0.29 36.15 16.77
CA GLU A 27 -0.99 37.40 16.46
C GLU A 27 -1.17 37.68 14.95
N ASP A 28 -0.76 36.77 14.06
CA ASP A 28 -0.93 36.94 12.61
C ASP A 28 -1.58 35.71 11.96
N THR A 29 -2.77 35.35 12.42
CA THR A 29 -3.63 34.33 11.78
C THR A 29 -4.71 34.95 10.88
N GLU A 30 -4.63 36.26 10.60
CA GLU A 30 -5.60 36.93 9.74
C GLU A 30 -5.45 36.40 8.30
N ASP A 31 -6.52 35.82 7.78
CA ASP A 31 -6.61 35.53 6.35
C ASP A 31 -6.85 36.82 5.58
N PHE A 32 -5.84 37.27 4.85
CA PHE A 32 -5.88 38.51 4.07
C PHE A 32 -6.92 38.49 2.95
N LEU A 33 -7.41 37.31 2.56
CA LEU A 33 -8.37 37.16 1.46
C LEU A 33 -9.81 37.02 1.94
N PHE A 34 -10.04 36.81 3.25
CA PHE A 34 -11.37 36.59 3.78
C PHE A 34 -12.33 37.75 3.47
N GLN A 35 -13.42 37.44 2.74
CA GLN A 35 -14.47 38.39 2.31
C GLN A 35 -13.96 39.60 1.52
N LYS A 36 -12.83 39.47 0.83
CA LYS A 36 -12.29 40.52 -0.04
C LYS A 36 -12.96 40.54 -1.41
N ASN A 37 -12.71 41.63 -2.15
CA ASN A 37 -13.23 41.79 -3.50
C ASN A 37 -12.58 40.81 -4.48
N VAL A 38 -13.42 40.13 -5.27
CA VAL A 38 -12.99 39.10 -6.20
C VAL A 38 -13.39 39.45 -7.61
N THR A 39 -12.50 39.22 -8.57
CA THR A 39 -12.79 39.20 -9.99
C THR A 39 -12.38 37.86 -10.59
N TYR A 40 -13.07 37.40 -11.62
CA TYR A 40 -12.81 36.09 -12.21
C TYR A 40 -13.20 36.04 -13.69
N SER A 41 -12.60 35.12 -14.45
CA SER A 41 -12.79 34.99 -15.89
C SER A 41 -14.18 34.47 -16.27
N GLY A 42 -14.71 33.53 -15.47
CA GLY A 42 -15.99 32.89 -15.71
C GLY A 42 -16.39 31.91 -14.63
N VAL A 43 -17.59 31.36 -14.78
CA VAL A 43 -18.14 30.33 -13.87
C VAL A 43 -18.74 29.20 -14.68
N GLU A 44 -18.75 27.99 -14.11
CA GLU A 44 -19.39 26.83 -14.71
C GLU A 44 -20.86 27.13 -15.04
N GLY A 45 -21.22 26.96 -16.33
CA GLY A 45 -22.60 27.14 -16.81
C GLY A 45 -22.99 28.55 -17.27
N GLY A 46 -22.02 29.47 -17.42
CA GLY A 46 -22.23 30.78 -18.06
C GLY A 46 -21.96 32.01 -17.19
N LYS A 47 -21.99 33.19 -17.80
CA LYS A 47 -21.76 34.49 -17.14
C LYS A 47 -23.03 35.01 -16.46
N GLN A 48 -22.84 35.83 -15.42
CA GLN A 48 -23.89 36.56 -14.75
C GLN A 48 -24.71 37.40 -15.78
N GLY A 49 -26.02 37.10 -15.91
CA GLY A 49 -26.93 37.81 -16.80
C GLY A 49 -27.62 36.99 -17.87
N ASP A 50 -27.08 35.86 -18.31
CA ASP A 50 -27.65 34.95 -19.31
C ASP A 50 -28.18 33.67 -18.67
N ASN A 51 -29.47 33.58 -18.36
CA ASN A 51 -30.11 32.35 -17.81
C ASN A 51 -29.18 31.52 -16.93
N TRP A 52 -28.64 32.13 -15.89
CA TRP A 52 -27.54 31.62 -15.07
C TRP A 52 -27.90 30.30 -14.38
N LYS A 53 -27.30 29.23 -14.84
CA LYS A 53 -27.66 27.86 -14.40
C LYS A 53 -27.14 27.52 -13.01
N TYR A 54 -26.01 28.11 -12.60
CA TYR A 54 -25.34 27.78 -11.34
C TYR A 54 -24.83 29.04 -10.60
N PRO A 55 -25.72 29.89 -10.05
CA PRO A 55 -25.35 31.12 -9.34
C PRO A 55 -24.52 30.89 -8.07
N GLN A 56 -24.48 29.62 -7.57
CA GLN A 56 -23.74 29.22 -6.40
C GLN A 56 -22.23 29.08 -6.64
N PHE A 57 -21.73 29.12 -7.88
CA PHE A 57 -20.32 28.88 -8.21
C PHE A 57 -19.51 30.15 -8.50
N VAL A 58 -19.94 31.28 -7.97
CA VAL A 58 -19.27 32.59 -8.14
C VAL A 58 -17.94 32.66 -7.43
N GLY A 59 -17.04 33.55 -7.89
CA GLY A 59 -15.68 33.70 -7.37
C GLY A 59 -15.63 34.08 -5.89
N GLU A 60 -16.59 34.84 -5.39
CA GLU A 60 -16.71 35.26 -4.00
C GLU A 60 -16.81 34.05 -3.04
N LYS A 61 -17.26 32.89 -3.56
CA LYS A 61 -17.36 31.66 -2.80
C LYS A 61 -16.00 31.03 -2.46
N ALA A 62 -14.95 31.45 -3.12
CA ALA A 62 -13.60 31.01 -2.79
C ALA A 62 -12.97 31.76 -1.61
N VAL A 63 -13.61 32.84 -1.11
CA VAL A 63 -13.09 33.66 0.00
C VAL A 63 -14.15 33.96 1.06
N ASP A 64 -15.29 33.26 1.07
CA ASP A 64 -16.40 33.50 2.02
C ASP A 64 -16.25 32.76 3.35
N GLY A 65 -15.27 31.87 3.46
CA GLY A 65 -14.99 31.09 4.68
C GLY A 65 -15.92 29.88 4.88
N ASP A 66 -16.85 29.63 3.95
CA ASP A 66 -17.79 28.51 4.02
C ASP A 66 -17.28 27.32 3.18
N VAL A 67 -16.82 26.27 3.84
CA VAL A 67 -16.29 25.04 3.19
C VAL A 67 -17.33 24.25 2.40
N SER A 68 -18.61 24.59 2.51
CA SER A 68 -19.70 23.97 1.73
C SER A 68 -19.93 24.67 0.38
N THR A 69 -19.31 25.82 0.16
CA THR A 69 -19.39 26.62 -1.07
C THR A 69 -18.09 26.54 -1.86
N ARG A 70 -18.12 27.01 -3.12
CA ARG A 70 -16.92 27.04 -3.97
C ARG A 70 -17.08 27.93 -5.18
N TRP A 71 -16.00 28.48 -5.70
CA TRP A 71 -15.92 28.91 -7.09
C TRP A 71 -15.73 27.70 -8.00
N SER A 72 -16.42 27.64 -9.14
CA SER A 72 -16.17 26.63 -10.18
C SER A 72 -15.96 27.35 -11.51
N ALA A 73 -14.78 27.21 -12.10
CA ALA A 73 -14.38 27.87 -13.33
C ALA A 73 -15.17 27.38 -14.54
N ASP A 74 -15.31 28.19 -15.56
CA ASP A 74 -15.88 27.80 -16.85
C ASP A 74 -15.05 26.66 -17.50
N LYS A 75 -15.69 25.89 -18.39
CA LYS A 75 -15.10 24.72 -19.08
C LYS A 75 -14.23 25.15 -20.26
N THR A 76 -13.25 25.99 -19.97
CA THR A 76 -12.22 26.44 -20.93
C THR A 76 -10.86 26.51 -20.23
N ASP A 77 -9.78 26.43 -21.00
CA ASP A 77 -8.43 26.69 -20.49
C ASP A 77 -8.25 28.15 -20.10
N ASN A 78 -7.20 28.44 -19.34
CA ASN A 78 -6.81 29.81 -18.96
C ASN A 78 -7.84 30.58 -18.11
N GLN A 79 -8.61 29.86 -17.28
CA GLN A 79 -9.51 30.49 -16.32
C GLN A 79 -8.73 31.07 -15.14
N TRP A 80 -9.25 32.13 -14.53
CA TRP A 80 -8.58 32.79 -13.41
C TRP A 80 -9.57 33.36 -12.38
N LEU A 81 -9.04 33.50 -11.16
CA LEU A 81 -9.69 34.19 -10.05
C LEU A 81 -8.64 35.11 -9.40
N THR A 82 -8.97 36.37 -9.19
CA THR A 82 -8.10 37.37 -8.58
C THR A 82 -8.79 37.99 -7.38
N VAL A 83 -8.08 38.05 -6.25
CA VAL A 83 -8.54 38.68 -5.02
C VAL A 83 -7.76 39.98 -4.80
N ASP A 84 -8.47 41.09 -4.53
CA ASP A 84 -7.91 42.39 -4.13
C ASP A 84 -7.91 42.48 -2.59
N ILE A 85 -6.76 42.41 -1.97
CA ILE A 85 -6.58 42.52 -0.50
C ILE A 85 -6.99 43.92 0.00
N GLY A 86 -6.95 44.95 -0.92
CA GLY A 86 -7.25 46.36 -0.62
C GLY A 86 -6.02 47.21 -0.32
N GLU A 87 -4.95 46.62 0.17
CA GLU A 87 -3.66 47.26 0.46
C GLU A 87 -2.52 46.27 0.22
N GLU A 88 -1.29 46.75 0.16
CA GLU A 88 -0.12 45.88 0.07
C GLU A 88 0.11 45.15 1.41
N LYS A 89 0.21 43.83 1.38
CA LYS A 89 0.56 42.95 2.51
C LYS A 89 1.78 42.13 2.16
N THR A 90 2.60 41.84 3.18
CA THR A 90 3.65 40.84 3.05
C THR A 90 3.02 39.45 3.19
N ILE A 91 3.16 38.64 2.14
CA ILE A 91 2.57 37.31 2.04
C ILE A 91 3.70 36.27 2.24
N GLY A 92 3.56 35.41 3.23
CA GLY A 92 4.47 34.28 3.48
C GLY A 92 3.87 32.94 3.11
N GLN A 93 2.53 32.85 3.01
CA GLN A 93 1.85 31.62 2.58
C GLN A 93 0.54 31.93 1.85
N VAL A 94 0.28 31.15 0.78
CA VAL A 94 -1.04 31.06 0.13
C VAL A 94 -1.57 29.64 0.29
N VAL A 95 -2.84 29.52 0.68
CA VAL A 95 -3.52 28.22 0.80
C VAL A 95 -4.60 28.12 -0.27
N LEU A 96 -4.60 27.02 -1.02
CA LEU A 96 -5.63 26.69 -2.00
C LEU A 96 -6.30 25.37 -1.60
N HIS A 97 -7.59 25.41 -1.32
CA HIS A 97 -8.40 24.22 -1.10
C HIS A 97 -9.28 23.97 -2.31
N PHE A 98 -8.96 22.94 -3.07
CA PHE A 98 -9.68 22.54 -4.28
C PHE A 98 -10.77 21.53 -3.96
N HIS A 99 -11.95 21.71 -4.49
CA HIS A 99 -12.91 20.63 -4.72
C HIS A 99 -12.48 19.78 -5.92
N ALA A 100 -11.91 20.43 -6.95
CA ALA A 100 -11.36 19.76 -8.13
C ALA A 100 -10.12 20.53 -8.61
N GLU A 101 -8.94 19.97 -8.38
CA GLU A 101 -7.65 20.57 -8.74
C GLU A 101 -7.39 20.44 -10.25
N SER A 102 -6.89 21.48 -10.87
CA SER A 102 -6.40 21.46 -12.26
C SER A 102 -5.05 20.76 -12.37
N PRO A 103 -4.74 20.11 -13.50
CA PRO A 103 -3.42 19.50 -13.71
C PRO A 103 -2.28 20.52 -13.84
N GLU A 104 -2.56 21.72 -14.37
CA GLU A 104 -1.57 22.79 -14.53
C GLU A 104 -2.18 24.14 -14.15
N TYR A 105 -1.53 24.85 -13.24
CA TYR A 105 -1.93 26.18 -12.80
C TYR A 105 -0.78 26.97 -12.21
N GLU A 106 -0.97 28.29 -12.04
CA GLU A 106 -0.05 29.18 -11.37
C GLU A 106 -0.76 30.00 -10.29
N VAL A 107 0.00 30.43 -9.28
CA VAL A 107 -0.38 31.48 -8.35
C VAL A 107 0.52 32.68 -8.63
N LEU A 108 -0.11 33.83 -8.87
CA LEU A 108 0.56 35.06 -9.24
C LEU A 108 0.19 36.17 -8.27
N VAL A 109 1.08 37.15 -8.14
CA VAL A 109 0.90 38.34 -7.31
C VAL A 109 1.15 39.62 -8.10
N SER A 110 0.50 40.72 -7.71
CA SER A 110 0.66 42.03 -8.32
C SER A 110 0.35 43.14 -7.31
N ASN A 111 0.89 44.36 -7.55
CA ASN A 111 0.51 45.57 -6.81
C ASN A 111 -0.40 46.50 -7.62
N ASP A 112 -0.46 46.31 -8.94
CA ASP A 112 -1.20 47.21 -9.86
C ASP A 112 -2.32 46.49 -10.63
N ASN A 113 -2.55 45.22 -10.39
CA ASN A 113 -3.51 44.36 -11.10
C ASN A 113 -3.26 44.25 -12.62
N GLN A 114 -2.05 44.60 -13.08
CA GLN A 114 -1.64 44.54 -14.49
C GLN A 114 -0.38 43.71 -14.67
N ASN A 115 0.64 43.99 -13.87
CA ASN A 115 1.93 43.32 -13.91
C ASN A 115 1.98 42.23 -12.85
N TYR A 116 1.86 40.99 -13.30
CA TYR A 116 1.82 39.82 -12.42
C TYR A 116 3.15 39.05 -12.41
N GLN A 117 3.59 38.68 -11.23
CA GLN A 117 4.73 37.78 -10.99
C GLN A 117 4.21 36.42 -10.52
N SER A 118 4.66 35.34 -11.14
CA SER A 118 4.38 33.97 -10.67
C SER A 118 5.20 33.67 -9.40
N ILE A 119 4.51 33.23 -8.34
CA ILE A 119 5.10 32.82 -7.08
C ILE A 119 5.03 31.32 -6.88
N TYR A 120 4.19 30.62 -7.64
CA TYR A 120 4.06 29.18 -7.63
C TYR A 120 3.53 28.67 -8.96
N LYS A 121 4.04 27.52 -9.39
CA LYS A 121 3.55 26.81 -10.58
C LYS A 121 3.38 25.34 -10.27
N GLU A 122 2.20 24.78 -10.56
CA GLU A 122 1.90 23.36 -10.51
C GLU A 122 1.83 22.80 -11.94
N GLU A 123 2.58 21.73 -12.21
CA GLU A 123 2.62 21.05 -13.51
C GLU A 123 2.06 19.61 -13.45
N ARG A 124 1.72 19.12 -12.25
CA ARG A 124 1.26 17.75 -11.99
C ARG A 124 0.15 17.71 -10.93
N GLY A 125 -0.78 18.64 -10.99
CA GLY A 125 -1.95 18.64 -10.11
C GLY A 125 -2.79 17.39 -10.28
N SER A 126 -3.62 17.09 -9.30
CA SER A 126 -4.38 15.84 -9.16
C SER A 126 -5.37 15.51 -10.30
N GLY A 127 -5.69 16.49 -11.15
CA GLY A 127 -6.58 16.31 -12.29
C GLY A 127 -8.02 15.98 -11.89
N GLY A 128 -8.66 16.89 -11.15
CA GLY A 128 -10.07 16.81 -10.79
C GLY A 128 -10.37 16.16 -9.44
N LYS A 129 -9.36 15.83 -8.64
CA LYS A 129 -9.54 15.37 -7.25
C LYS A 129 -9.52 16.54 -6.29
N GLU A 130 -10.13 16.35 -5.12
CA GLU A 130 -9.97 17.26 -3.99
C GLU A 130 -8.51 17.32 -3.55
N ALA A 131 -8.00 18.53 -3.31
CA ALA A 131 -6.63 18.75 -2.87
C ALA A 131 -6.54 20.03 -2.03
N LYS A 132 -5.65 20.05 -1.04
CA LYS A 132 -5.31 21.25 -0.29
C LYS A 132 -3.82 21.52 -0.43
N LYS A 133 -3.45 22.71 -0.91
CA LYS A 133 -2.07 23.12 -1.17
C LYS A 133 -1.69 24.26 -0.23
N TYR A 134 -0.57 24.11 0.45
CA TYR A 134 0.05 25.14 1.28
C TYR A 134 1.31 25.61 0.57
N ILE A 135 1.24 26.81 0.00
CA ILE A 135 2.28 27.39 -0.85
C ILE A 135 3.05 28.38 -0.01
N GLU A 136 4.23 27.99 0.48
CA GLU A 136 5.14 28.91 1.15
C GLU A 136 5.78 29.85 0.12
N VAL A 137 5.80 31.13 0.41
CA VAL A 137 6.39 32.17 -0.43
C VAL A 137 7.47 32.92 0.34
N ALA A 138 8.52 33.30 -0.34
CA ALA A 138 9.63 34.03 0.24
C ALA A 138 9.26 35.52 0.48
N ASN A 139 8.36 35.80 1.44
CA ASN A 139 7.98 37.16 1.90
C ASN A 139 7.75 38.16 0.74
N VAL A 140 6.79 37.87 -0.11
CA VAL A 140 6.41 38.73 -1.23
C VAL A 140 5.42 39.80 -0.76
N THR A 141 5.64 41.07 -1.12
CA THR A 141 4.67 42.15 -0.85
C THR A 141 3.77 42.32 -2.07
N ALA A 142 2.45 42.18 -1.87
CA ALA A 142 1.47 42.29 -2.92
C ALA A 142 0.10 42.75 -2.40
N ARG A 143 -0.68 43.39 -3.28
CA ARG A 143 -2.10 43.74 -3.05
C ARG A 143 -3.05 42.77 -3.74
N TYR A 144 -2.66 42.19 -4.87
CA TYR A 144 -3.49 41.26 -5.63
C TYR A 144 -2.88 39.87 -5.64
N ILE A 145 -3.70 38.85 -5.39
CA ILE A 145 -3.33 37.44 -5.54
C ILE A 145 -4.25 36.84 -6.59
N LYS A 146 -3.66 36.17 -7.58
CA LYS A 146 -4.36 35.55 -8.68
C LYS A 146 -4.06 34.08 -8.78
N TYR A 147 -5.11 33.25 -8.79
CA TYR A 147 -5.06 31.90 -9.26
C TYR A 147 -5.27 31.87 -10.77
N GLN A 148 -4.40 31.22 -11.53
CA GLN A 148 -4.46 31.10 -12.98
C GLN A 148 -4.45 29.62 -13.36
N GLN A 149 -5.60 29.06 -13.72
CA GLN A 149 -5.66 27.76 -14.37
C GLN A 149 -5.01 27.84 -15.76
N LEU A 150 -4.16 26.89 -16.10
CA LEU A 150 -3.55 26.78 -17.43
C LEU A 150 -4.27 25.73 -18.27
N LYS A 151 -4.65 24.60 -17.67
CA LYS A 151 -5.33 23.48 -18.35
C LYS A 151 -6.54 22.97 -17.59
N MET A 152 -7.59 22.62 -18.33
CA MET A 152 -8.71 21.83 -17.81
C MET A 152 -8.28 20.41 -17.44
N TRP A 153 -9.05 19.78 -16.57
CA TRP A 153 -8.91 18.36 -16.28
C TRP A 153 -9.97 17.52 -16.99
N LYS A 154 -9.62 16.26 -17.30
CA LYS A 154 -10.50 15.33 -18.00
C LYS A 154 -11.17 14.38 -17.02
N HIS A 155 -12.49 14.40 -16.97
CA HIS A 155 -13.28 13.49 -16.14
C HIS A 155 -13.42 12.11 -16.80
N THR A 156 -13.73 11.08 -15.99
CA THR A 156 -13.93 9.70 -16.45
C THR A 156 -15.05 9.53 -17.46
N ASN A 157 -16.02 10.47 -17.50
CA ASN A 157 -17.08 10.54 -18.53
C ASN A 157 -16.60 11.10 -19.88
N GLY A 158 -15.30 11.41 -20.01
CA GLY A 158 -14.68 11.96 -21.21
C GLY A 158 -14.80 13.47 -21.39
N GLN A 159 -15.57 14.18 -20.56
CA GLN A 159 -15.74 15.63 -20.61
C GLN A 159 -14.59 16.35 -19.88
N TYR A 160 -14.36 17.61 -20.27
CA TYR A 160 -13.38 18.49 -19.63
C TYR A 160 -14.07 19.48 -18.70
N TYR A 161 -13.41 19.80 -17.59
CA TYR A 161 -13.90 20.72 -16.57
C TYR A 161 -12.78 21.67 -16.12
N GLY A 162 -13.17 22.87 -15.67
CA GLY A 162 -12.29 23.83 -15.04
C GLY A 162 -11.97 23.46 -13.58
N SER A 163 -11.12 24.26 -12.95
CA SER A 163 -10.83 24.18 -11.53
C SER A 163 -12.06 24.53 -10.70
N SER A 164 -12.12 23.93 -9.52
CA SER A 164 -13.15 24.25 -8.54
C SER A 164 -12.47 24.47 -7.18
N ILE A 165 -12.54 25.71 -6.65
CA ILE A 165 -11.84 26.14 -5.43
C ILE A 165 -12.86 26.38 -4.32
N ILE A 166 -12.72 25.62 -3.19
CA ILE A 166 -13.51 25.78 -1.98
C ILE A 166 -13.03 27.00 -1.20
N SER A 167 -11.71 27.12 -0.94
CA SER A 167 -11.14 28.31 -0.33
C SER A 167 -9.80 28.70 -0.94
N MET A 168 -9.57 30.02 -0.99
CA MET A 168 -8.28 30.64 -1.25
C MET A 168 -7.96 31.57 -0.10
N GLU A 169 -6.84 31.34 0.58
CA GLU A 169 -6.45 32.04 1.78
C GLU A 169 -5.01 32.56 1.64
N ALA A 170 -4.65 33.66 2.31
CA ALA A 170 -3.27 34.17 2.35
C ALA A 170 -2.92 34.72 3.73
N TYR A 171 -1.70 34.44 4.17
CA TYR A 171 -1.18 34.76 5.51
C TYR A 171 0.19 35.44 5.43
N SER A 172 0.53 36.23 6.46
CA SER A 172 1.84 36.91 6.57
C SER A 172 3.01 35.93 6.70
N GLN A 173 2.78 34.76 7.24
CA GLN A 173 3.78 33.71 7.44
C GLN A 173 3.18 32.32 7.25
N ALA A 174 4.06 31.32 7.12
CA ALA A 174 3.63 29.93 7.02
C ALA A 174 2.83 29.54 8.29
N ARG A 175 1.66 28.95 8.07
CA ARG A 175 0.80 28.48 9.14
C ARG A 175 1.46 27.30 9.83
N LEU A 176 1.81 27.45 11.09
CA LEU A 176 2.39 26.38 11.88
C LEU A 176 1.30 25.40 12.32
N PRO A 177 1.61 24.11 12.48
CA PRO A 177 0.69 23.17 13.10
C PRO A 177 0.46 23.56 14.56
N ASP A 178 -0.74 23.34 15.05
CA ASP A 178 -1.12 23.47 16.45
C ASP A 178 -1.24 22.12 17.16
N GLY A 179 -1.07 21.02 16.41
CA GLY A 179 -1.05 19.67 16.94
C GLY A 179 -0.35 18.68 16.01
N ILE A 180 0.20 17.63 16.61
CA ILE A 180 0.68 16.42 15.95
C ILE A 180 0.15 15.21 16.71
N LYS A 181 -0.37 14.20 16.01
CA LYS A 181 -0.90 12.99 16.61
C LYS A 181 -0.58 11.78 15.74
N PHE A 182 -0.24 10.64 16.36
CA PHE A 182 -0.14 9.38 15.65
C PHE A 182 -1.47 8.99 15.01
N SER A 183 -1.41 8.32 13.87
CA SER A 183 -2.59 7.75 13.19
C SER A 183 -3.15 6.51 13.90
N ILE A 184 -2.45 6.01 14.92
CA ILE A 184 -2.81 4.85 15.76
C ILE A 184 -2.54 5.20 17.23
N ASP A 185 -3.29 4.58 18.14
CA ASP A 185 -3.14 4.84 19.59
C ASP A 185 -2.12 3.90 20.27
N SER A 186 -1.78 2.77 19.64
CA SER A 186 -0.78 1.80 20.11
C SER A 186 -0.28 0.93 18.97
N ALA A 187 0.83 0.23 19.18
CA ALA A 187 1.33 -0.77 18.24
C ALA A 187 1.74 -2.06 18.96
N GLU A 188 1.35 -3.19 18.41
CA GLU A 188 1.93 -4.49 18.70
C GLU A 188 2.70 -4.98 17.48
N ILE A 189 3.88 -5.56 17.67
CA ILE A 189 4.75 -5.98 16.58
C ILE A 189 5.62 -7.14 17.04
N SER A 190 5.84 -8.12 16.17
CA SER A 190 6.74 -9.24 16.46
C SER A 190 8.20 -8.84 16.37
N GLU A 191 9.03 -9.48 17.18
CA GLU A 191 10.49 -9.29 17.18
C GLU A 191 11.08 -9.45 15.77
N LYS A 192 12.07 -8.61 15.44
CA LYS A 192 12.74 -8.49 14.12
C LYS A 192 11.88 -7.88 13.00
N ARG A 193 10.62 -7.57 13.26
CA ARG A 193 9.73 -6.90 12.27
C ARG A 193 9.88 -5.39 12.32
N SER A 194 9.53 -4.75 11.22
CA SER A 194 9.46 -3.28 11.13
C SER A 194 8.05 -2.82 10.74
N LYS A 195 7.70 -1.63 11.17
CA LYS A 195 6.42 -0.98 10.84
C LYS A 195 6.64 0.50 10.58
N GLN A 196 6.06 1.01 9.50
CA GLN A 196 6.02 2.45 9.25
C GLN A 196 4.96 3.07 10.15
N LEU A 197 5.38 4.03 10.97
CA LEU A 197 4.47 4.87 11.74
C LEU A 197 4.11 6.12 10.94
N THR A 198 2.86 6.55 11.06
CA THR A 198 2.34 7.75 10.42
C THR A 198 1.71 8.67 11.46
N TYR A 199 1.68 9.96 11.15
CA TYR A 199 1.10 10.99 12.02
C TYR A 199 0.19 11.93 11.22
N ILE A 200 -0.67 12.63 11.93
CA ILE A 200 -1.58 13.65 11.41
C ILE A 200 -1.24 14.96 12.08
N LEU A 201 -1.16 16.03 11.30
CA LEU A 201 -1.00 17.40 11.79
C LEU A 201 -2.36 18.08 11.89
N THR A 202 -2.50 18.96 12.87
CA THR A 202 -3.67 19.82 13.03
C THR A 202 -3.23 21.28 12.82
N PRO A 203 -3.95 22.08 12.02
CA PRO A 203 -5.08 21.69 11.16
C PRO A 203 -4.63 20.80 10.00
N THR A 204 -5.56 19.97 9.51
CA THR A 204 -5.28 19.02 8.42
C THR A 204 -4.71 19.73 7.19
N GLY A 205 -3.61 19.20 6.65
CA GLY A 205 -2.96 19.66 5.43
C GLY A 205 -1.84 20.70 5.66
N VAL A 206 -1.60 21.17 6.89
CA VAL A 206 -0.35 21.86 7.20
C VAL A 206 0.80 20.88 6.95
N GLN A 207 1.87 21.35 6.31
CA GLN A 207 3.06 20.56 6.07
C GLN A 207 4.19 21.02 6.97
N VAL A 208 4.92 20.08 7.51
CA VAL A 208 6.18 20.31 8.23
C VAL A 208 7.28 19.59 7.45
N PRO A 209 8.37 20.25 7.09
CA PRO A 209 9.51 19.60 6.46
C PRO A 209 9.97 18.39 7.28
N GLU A 210 10.22 17.25 6.65
CA GLU A 210 10.64 16.00 7.33
C GLU A 210 11.81 16.21 8.29
N LYS A 211 12.77 17.07 7.93
CA LYS A 211 13.92 17.43 8.79
C LYS A 211 13.54 18.09 10.11
N GLN A 212 12.32 18.59 10.24
CA GLN A 212 11.77 19.18 11.47
C GLN A 212 10.99 18.17 12.30
N ILE A 213 10.73 16.97 11.79
CA ILE A 213 10.12 15.89 12.55
C ILE A 213 11.22 15.09 13.26
N GLU A 214 11.04 14.87 14.53
CA GLU A 214 11.92 14.03 15.35
C GLU A 214 11.15 12.81 15.86
N TRP A 215 11.83 11.68 15.79
CA TRP A 215 11.33 10.41 16.28
C TRP A 215 12.24 9.92 17.40
N SER A 216 11.67 9.34 18.43
CA SER A 216 12.44 8.77 19.52
C SER A 216 11.75 7.57 20.14
N SER A 217 12.54 6.67 20.71
CA SER A 217 12.09 5.54 21.50
C SER A 217 12.52 5.71 22.95
N SER A 218 11.66 5.35 23.90
CA SER A 218 12.02 5.32 25.33
C SER A 218 13.03 4.23 25.65
N ASP A 219 13.09 3.16 24.85
CA ASP A 219 14.08 2.09 24.95
C ASP A 219 14.50 1.62 23.55
N PRO A 220 15.58 2.17 22.97
CA PRO A 220 16.09 1.79 21.67
C PRO A 220 16.61 0.35 21.59
N SER A 221 16.80 -0.36 22.71
CA SER A 221 17.18 -1.77 22.72
C SER A 221 15.98 -2.71 22.50
N ILE A 222 14.75 -2.22 22.76
CA ILE A 222 13.49 -2.94 22.51
C ILE A 222 12.94 -2.54 21.15
N VAL A 223 12.79 -1.22 20.91
CA VAL A 223 12.29 -0.65 19.65
C VAL A 223 13.21 0.47 19.21
N ASN A 224 13.81 0.34 18.04
CA ASN A 224 14.49 1.44 17.37
C ASN A 224 13.54 2.12 16.39
N VAL A 225 13.62 3.45 16.24
CA VAL A 225 12.86 4.21 15.24
C VAL A 225 13.82 5.12 14.49
N ASP A 226 13.74 5.14 13.16
CA ASP A 226 14.59 5.98 12.32
C ASP A 226 14.00 7.39 12.12
N SER A 227 14.74 8.25 11.42
CA SER A 227 14.34 9.64 11.13
C SER A 227 13.10 9.76 10.25
N GLN A 228 12.66 8.69 9.62
CA GLN A 228 11.48 8.65 8.75
C GLN A 228 10.27 8.02 9.46
N GLY A 229 10.41 7.66 10.75
CA GLY A 229 9.33 7.05 11.53
C GLY A 229 9.14 5.57 11.28
N ARG A 230 10.10 4.90 10.65
CA ARG A 230 10.10 3.45 10.55
C ARG A 230 10.65 2.86 11.84
N MET A 231 9.80 2.20 12.60
CA MET A 231 10.21 1.48 13.81
C MET A 231 10.62 0.04 13.47
N LYS A 232 11.65 -0.47 14.17
CA LYS A 232 12.09 -1.87 14.14
C LYS A 232 12.07 -2.45 15.54
N ALA A 233 11.37 -3.56 15.71
CA ALA A 233 11.33 -4.33 16.93
C ALA A 233 12.62 -5.18 17.04
N LEU A 234 13.37 -5.02 18.14
CA LEU A 234 14.66 -5.66 18.34
C LEU A 234 14.61 -6.78 19.38
N LYS A 235 13.80 -6.59 20.42
CA LYS A 235 13.68 -7.52 21.54
C LYS A 235 12.30 -7.42 22.16
N THR A 236 11.76 -8.56 22.61
CA THR A 236 10.51 -8.64 23.37
C THR A 236 10.51 -7.71 24.57
N GLY A 237 9.43 -6.95 24.75
CA GLY A 237 9.26 -6.00 25.83
C GLY A 237 8.34 -4.84 25.47
N GLU A 238 8.30 -3.83 26.31
CA GLU A 238 7.48 -2.63 26.11
C GLU A 238 8.38 -1.40 25.96
N ALA A 239 8.02 -0.53 25.02
CA ALA A 239 8.65 0.77 24.84
C ALA A 239 7.57 1.80 24.46
N LYS A 240 7.95 3.07 24.44
CA LYS A 240 7.11 4.15 23.91
C LYS A 240 7.83 4.80 22.73
N VAL A 241 7.10 5.06 21.67
CA VAL A 241 7.62 5.83 20.53
C VAL A 241 6.97 7.20 20.53
N THR A 242 7.78 8.23 20.37
CA THR A 242 7.35 9.63 20.35
C THR A 242 7.68 10.25 19.00
N VAL A 243 6.71 10.97 18.43
CA VAL A 243 6.91 11.89 17.30
C VAL A 243 6.83 13.32 17.83
N ARG A 244 7.72 14.21 17.38
CA ARG A 244 7.79 15.61 17.83
C ARG A 244 8.12 16.53 16.66
N ILE A 245 7.61 17.76 16.72
CA ILE A 245 8.07 18.85 15.85
C ILE A 245 9.19 19.60 16.57
N LYS A 246 10.37 19.68 15.94
CA LYS A 246 11.55 20.38 16.48
C LYS A 246 11.24 21.79 16.94
N ASN A 247 11.84 22.19 18.05
CA ASN A 247 11.72 23.53 18.62
C ASN A 247 10.28 23.95 18.98
N THR A 248 9.39 22.98 19.19
CA THR A 248 8.03 23.19 19.69
C THR A 248 7.72 22.24 20.84
N ASP A 249 6.63 22.48 21.55
CA ASP A 249 6.08 21.53 22.54
C ASP A 249 5.15 20.49 21.94
N LEU A 250 4.96 20.53 20.60
CA LEU A 250 4.06 19.62 19.89
C LEU A 250 4.69 18.25 19.75
N SER A 251 4.10 17.28 20.42
CA SER A 251 4.52 15.87 20.35
C SER A 251 3.35 14.94 20.67
N ASP A 252 3.46 13.72 20.20
CA ASP A 252 2.56 12.63 20.59
C ASP A 252 3.37 11.36 20.87
N THR A 253 2.82 10.47 21.69
CA THR A 253 3.52 9.28 22.17
C THR A 253 2.56 8.10 22.24
N ILE A 254 2.96 6.99 21.63
CA ILE A 254 2.21 5.73 21.68
C ILE A 254 2.99 4.63 22.40
N PRO A 255 2.31 3.74 23.15
CA PRO A 255 2.91 2.50 23.64
C PRO A 255 3.13 1.53 22.47
N VAL A 256 4.26 0.82 22.54
CA VAL A 256 4.63 -0.25 21.60
C VAL A 256 4.98 -1.50 22.41
N THR A 257 4.29 -2.60 22.12
CA THR A 257 4.59 -3.92 22.70
C THR A 257 5.27 -4.77 21.63
N VAL A 258 6.48 -5.23 21.94
CA VAL A 258 7.19 -6.21 21.12
C VAL A 258 6.94 -7.59 21.69
N ILE A 259 6.37 -8.47 20.87
CA ILE A 259 6.05 -9.85 21.23
C ILE A 259 6.93 -10.84 20.46
N GLN A 260 6.99 -12.08 20.93
CA GLN A 260 7.45 -13.20 20.10
C GLN A 260 6.46 -13.40 18.95
N GLU A 261 6.96 -13.82 17.81
CA GLU A 261 6.08 -14.25 16.72
C GLU A 261 5.07 -15.29 17.24
N LYS A 262 3.78 -15.13 16.93
CA LYS A 262 2.76 -16.12 17.27
C LYS A 262 3.13 -17.48 16.67
N ALA A 263 3.16 -18.52 17.51
CA ALA A 263 3.57 -19.86 17.11
C ALA A 263 2.79 -20.39 15.89
N GLU A 264 1.51 -20.01 15.79
CA GLU A 264 0.62 -20.43 14.70
C GLU A 264 1.08 -19.93 13.34
N TYR A 265 1.62 -18.70 13.22
CA TYR A 265 2.17 -18.20 11.95
C TYR A 265 3.38 -18.98 11.50
N ARG A 266 4.26 -19.32 12.44
CA ARG A 266 5.42 -20.18 12.17
C ARG A 266 4.97 -21.57 11.73
N GLU A 267 4.01 -22.16 12.43
CA GLU A 267 3.46 -23.47 12.09
C GLU A 267 2.82 -23.49 10.70
N MET A 268 2.01 -22.49 10.37
CA MET A 268 1.41 -22.35 9.04
C MET A 268 2.47 -22.21 7.95
N ARG A 269 3.55 -21.45 8.18
CA ARG A 269 4.67 -21.36 7.23
C ARG A 269 5.39 -22.66 7.05
N GLU A 270 5.69 -23.39 8.13
CA GLU A 270 6.37 -24.68 8.04
C GLU A 270 5.51 -25.71 7.30
N LYS A 271 4.20 -25.78 7.54
CA LYS A 271 3.27 -26.60 6.75
C LYS A 271 3.29 -26.23 5.27
N TRP A 272 3.34 -24.92 4.98
CA TRP A 272 3.43 -24.47 3.58
C TRP A 272 4.76 -24.85 2.94
N LYS A 273 5.89 -24.65 3.63
CA LYS A 273 7.23 -25.06 3.16
C LYS A 273 7.30 -26.58 2.96
N ALA A 274 6.79 -27.35 3.91
CA ALA A 274 6.73 -28.81 3.81
C ALA A 274 5.97 -29.29 2.57
N ARG A 275 4.86 -28.63 2.23
CA ARG A 275 4.12 -28.93 1.00
C ARG A 275 4.93 -28.66 -0.27
N LEU A 276 5.86 -27.72 -0.26
CA LEU A 276 6.69 -27.35 -1.41
C LEU A 276 7.96 -28.18 -1.54
N LEU A 277 8.58 -28.55 -0.42
CA LEU A 277 9.90 -29.16 -0.36
C LEU A 277 9.93 -30.53 0.37
N GLY A 278 8.84 -30.93 1.03
CA GLY A 278 8.82 -32.01 2.00
C GLY A 278 9.19 -31.53 3.41
N SER A 279 8.76 -32.24 4.47
CA SER A 279 9.18 -31.97 5.83
C SER A 279 10.59 -32.54 6.09
N LYS A 280 11.25 -32.06 7.17
CA LYS A 280 12.55 -32.64 7.58
C LYS A 280 12.45 -34.11 7.98
N GLU A 281 11.34 -34.45 8.60
CA GLU A 281 11.05 -35.82 9.02
C GLU A 281 10.79 -36.74 7.81
N ASP A 282 10.11 -36.21 6.78
CA ASP A 282 9.88 -36.91 5.52
C ASP A 282 11.18 -37.17 4.74
N HIS A 283 12.25 -36.39 4.95
CA HIS A 283 13.49 -36.54 4.20
C HIS A 283 14.20 -37.86 4.45
N GLU A 284 14.11 -38.45 5.63
CA GLU A 284 14.75 -39.73 5.94
C GLU A 284 13.92 -40.92 5.43
N GLU A 285 12.60 -40.85 5.55
CA GLU A 285 11.67 -41.91 5.15
C GLU A 285 11.36 -41.91 3.66
N PHE A 286 11.16 -40.72 3.06
CA PHE A 286 10.85 -40.51 1.64
C PHE A 286 12.08 -40.53 0.73
N ASP A 287 13.31 -40.48 1.24
CA ASP A 287 14.51 -40.66 0.39
C ASP A 287 14.58 -42.06 -0.26
N GLN A 288 13.75 -43.00 0.18
CA GLN A 288 13.56 -44.28 -0.47
C GLN A 288 12.45 -44.29 -1.52
N ASP A 289 11.48 -43.34 -1.47
CA ASP A 289 10.38 -43.30 -2.40
C ASP A 289 10.81 -42.79 -3.79
N SER A 290 10.45 -43.58 -4.82
CA SER A 290 10.86 -43.28 -6.20
C SER A 290 10.25 -42.01 -6.76
N ASP A 291 9.06 -41.60 -6.34
CA ASP A 291 8.35 -40.44 -6.88
C ASP A 291 8.83 -39.15 -6.23
N VAL A 292 9.17 -39.19 -4.93
CA VAL A 292 9.86 -38.09 -4.27
C VAL A 292 11.24 -37.86 -4.88
N LYS A 293 12.01 -38.92 -5.14
CA LYS A 293 13.31 -38.81 -5.84
C LYS A 293 13.16 -38.19 -7.23
N LYS A 294 12.15 -38.58 -8.01
CA LYS A 294 11.86 -38.00 -9.32
C LYS A 294 11.45 -36.54 -9.20
N TYR A 295 10.63 -36.19 -8.21
CA TYR A 295 10.21 -34.81 -7.98
C TYR A 295 11.41 -33.91 -7.65
N ARG A 296 12.29 -34.31 -6.74
CA ARG A 296 13.51 -33.57 -6.40
C ARG A 296 14.47 -33.46 -7.57
N ALA A 297 14.72 -34.57 -8.28
CA ALA A 297 15.55 -34.55 -9.49
C ALA A 297 15.02 -33.54 -10.53
N ARG A 298 13.69 -33.43 -10.66
CA ARG A 298 13.05 -32.44 -11.53
C ARG A 298 13.27 -31.01 -11.02
N ILE A 299 13.12 -30.75 -9.71
CA ILE A 299 13.42 -29.44 -9.11
C ILE A 299 14.88 -29.06 -9.41
N ALA A 300 15.82 -29.94 -9.13
CA ALA A 300 17.25 -29.69 -9.34
C ALA A 300 17.55 -29.41 -10.82
N LYS A 301 16.98 -30.18 -11.75
CA LYS A 301 17.14 -29.99 -13.19
C LYS A 301 16.53 -28.67 -13.66
N ASP A 302 15.24 -28.47 -13.39
CA ASP A 302 14.49 -27.29 -13.88
C ASP A 302 15.12 -25.98 -13.35
N SER A 303 15.52 -25.96 -12.08
CA SER A 303 16.15 -24.77 -11.46
C SER A 303 17.53 -24.48 -12.05
N LEU A 304 18.34 -25.51 -12.35
CA LEU A 304 19.65 -25.34 -12.97
C LEU A 304 19.52 -24.78 -14.41
N GLU A 305 18.58 -25.31 -15.21
CA GLU A 305 18.30 -24.80 -16.55
C GLU A 305 17.85 -23.33 -16.50
N LEU A 306 16.98 -22.98 -15.56
CA LEU A 306 16.54 -21.59 -15.36
C LEU A 306 17.66 -20.67 -14.90
N TRP A 307 18.55 -21.13 -14.02
CA TRP A 307 19.72 -20.39 -13.58
C TRP A 307 20.70 -20.08 -14.73
N GLN A 308 20.93 -21.07 -15.61
CA GLN A 308 21.80 -20.93 -16.76
C GLN A 308 21.25 -19.98 -17.82
N THR A 309 19.92 -19.91 -17.96
CA THR A 309 19.24 -19.11 -18.99
C THR A 309 18.73 -17.76 -18.46
N LEU A 310 18.84 -17.50 -17.16
CA LEU A 310 18.45 -16.21 -16.56
C LEU A 310 19.30 -15.07 -17.13
N ASN A 311 18.65 -14.05 -17.65
CA ASN A 311 19.32 -12.80 -18.01
C ASN A 311 19.72 -12.03 -16.74
N LYS A 312 21.02 -12.03 -16.43
CA LYS A 312 21.61 -11.41 -15.24
C LYS A 312 22.16 -10.00 -15.49
N SER A 313 21.99 -9.48 -16.71
CA SER A 313 22.46 -8.13 -17.07
C SER A 313 21.81 -7.07 -16.19
N GLU A 314 22.57 -6.05 -15.80
CA GLU A 314 22.06 -4.90 -15.04
C GLU A 314 20.98 -4.12 -15.84
N ASN A 315 21.14 -4.01 -17.14
CA ASN A 315 20.22 -3.32 -18.04
C ASN A 315 19.23 -4.27 -18.73
N ARG A 316 18.89 -5.38 -18.08
CA ARG A 316 17.98 -6.38 -18.63
C ARG A 316 16.59 -5.82 -18.91
N THR A 317 16.00 -6.25 -20.03
CA THR A 317 14.62 -5.93 -20.41
C THR A 317 13.67 -7.12 -20.22
N TYR A 318 14.22 -8.30 -19.93
CA TYR A 318 13.50 -9.53 -19.60
C TYR A 318 14.34 -10.39 -18.63
N LEU A 319 13.70 -11.31 -17.91
CA LEU A 319 14.37 -12.32 -17.07
C LEU A 319 14.68 -13.59 -17.88
N TRP A 320 13.65 -14.16 -18.47
CA TRP A 320 13.75 -15.24 -19.46
C TRP A 320 13.00 -14.81 -20.72
N GLU A 321 13.44 -15.31 -21.88
CA GLU A 321 12.78 -15.00 -23.14
C GLU A 321 11.31 -15.41 -23.08
N LYS A 322 10.44 -14.51 -23.52
CA LYS A 322 9.01 -14.75 -23.60
C LYS A 322 8.74 -15.87 -24.62
N LYS A 323 7.91 -16.83 -24.24
CA LYS A 323 7.43 -17.86 -25.19
C LYS A 323 6.55 -17.20 -26.24
N SER A 324 6.68 -17.65 -27.48
CA SER A 324 5.89 -17.11 -28.61
C SER A 324 4.38 -17.33 -28.45
N SER A 325 3.97 -18.35 -27.69
CA SER A 325 2.57 -18.66 -27.36
C SER A 325 1.99 -17.82 -26.25
N ASP A 326 2.81 -17.14 -25.43
CA ASP A 326 2.32 -16.40 -24.27
C ASP A 326 1.71 -15.07 -24.71
N THR A 327 0.54 -14.74 -24.14
CA THR A 327 0.02 -13.38 -24.18
C THR A 327 0.90 -12.46 -23.32
N LEU A 328 0.69 -11.15 -23.37
CA LEU A 328 1.45 -10.24 -22.53
C LEU A 328 1.24 -10.52 -21.04
N SER A 329 0.00 -10.82 -20.60
CA SER A 329 -0.31 -11.14 -19.21
C SER A 329 0.18 -12.53 -18.79
N ALA A 330 0.08 -13.55 -19.67
CA ALA A 330 0.59 -14.90 -19.42
C ALA A 330 2.11 -14.95 -19.24
N ASP A 331 2.85 -14.01 -19.86
CA ASP A 331 4.29 -13.89 -19.63
C ASP A 331 4.61 -13.61 -18.15
N TYR A 332 3.82 -12.78 -17.45
CA TYR A 332 4.01 -12.54 -16.01
C TYR A 332 3.87 -13.84 -15.20
N THR A 333 2.85 -14.64 -15.50
CA THR A 333 2.66 -15.96 -14.87
C THR A 333 3.86 -16.88 -15.11
N THR A 334 4.40 -16.88 -16.33
CA THR A 334 5.60 -17.66 -16.70
C THR A 334 6.82 -17.19 -15.92
N GLN A 335 7.08 -15.86 -15.86
CA GLN A 335 8.24 -15.29 -15.16
C GLN A 335 8.19 -15.60 -13.66
N PHE A 336 7.06 -15.38 -12.98
CA PHE A 336 6.92 -15.70 -11.55
C PHE A 336 7.00 -17.20 -11.26
N THR A 337 6.48 -18.05 -12.16
CA THR A 337 6.64 -19.51 -12.06
C THR A 337 8.11 -19.92 -12.17
N ASN A 338 8.88 -19.28 -13.04
CA ASN A 338 10.32 -19.52 -13.17
C ASN A 338 11.08 -19.05 -11.92
N ILE A 339 10.75 -17.87 -11.36
CA ILE A 339 11.32 -17.39 -10.10
C ILE A 339 11.06 -18.40 -8.98
N LYS A 340 9.81 -18.91 -8.85
CA LYS A 340 9.47 -19.94 -7.87
C LYS A 340 10.31 -21.21 -8.07
N LYS A 341 10.43 -21.72 -9.28
CA LYS A 341 11.24 -22.92 -9.57
C LYS A 341 12.71 -22.72 -9.21
N LEU A 342 13.26 -21.53 -9.50
CA LEU A 342 14.63 -21.19 -9.14
C LEU A 342 14.77 -21.14 -7.59
N THR A 343 13.77 -20.60 -6.87
CA THR A 343 13.74 -20.54 -5.42
C THR A 343 13.64 -21.94 -4.80
N LEU A 344 12.86 -22.85 -5.38
CA LEU A 344 12.82 -24.26 -4.95
C LEU A 344 14.21 -24.89 -5.05
N GLY A 345 14.94 -24.68 -6.16
CA GLY A 345 16.31 -25.17 -6.30
C GLY A 345 17.31 -24.54 -5.30
N TYR A 346 17.08 -23.30 -4.90
CA TYR A 346 17.88 -22.65 -3.83
C TYR A 346 17.65 -23.30 -2.46
N TYR A 347 16.45 -23.79 -2.18
CA TYR A 347 16.14 -24.42 -0.88
C TYR A 347 16.27 -25.95 -0.88
N ASP A 348 16.21 -26.62 -2.02
CA ASP A 348 16.33 -28.08 -2.09
C ASP A 348 17.78 -28.53 -1.85
N PRO A 349 18.07 -29.34 -0.80
CA PRO A 349 19.42 -29.83 -0.50
C PRO A 349 20.06 -30.66 -1.62
N SER A 350 19.26 -31.27 -2.49
CA SER A 350 19.75 -32.07 -3.63
C SER A 350 20.17 -31.23 -4.84
N SER A 351 19.83 -29.94 -4.85
CA SER A 351 20.15 -29.03 -5.94
C SER A 351 21.59 -28.50 -5.86
N SER A 352 22.26 -28.39 -7.00
CA SER A 352 23.56 -27.69 -7.08
C SER A 352 23.48 -26.19 -6.79
N LEU A 353 22.27 -25.63 -6.74
CA LEU A 353 22.00 -24.25 -6.40
C LEU A 353 21.71 -24.03 -4.90
N HIS A 354 21.73 -25.11 -4.10
CA HIS A 354 21.36 -25.05 -2.69
C HIS A 354 22.18 -23.99 -1.92
N LYS A 355 21.45 -23.04 -1.30
CA LYS A 355 22.01 -21.94 -0.49
C LYS A 355 23.14 -21.14 -1.16
N ASN A 356 23.16 -21.12 -2.50
CA ASN A 356 24.12 -20.31 -3.26
C ASN A 356 23.74 -18.81 -3.18
N GLN A 357 24.65 -17.99 -2.64
CA GLN A 357 24.41 -16.60 -2.35
C GLN A 357 24.15 -15.74 -3.61
N GLU A 358 24.78 -16.10 -4.74
CA GLU A 358 24.54 -15.42 -6.01
C GLU A 358 23.12 -15.72 -6.52
N VAL A 359 22.66 -16.97 -6.40
CA VAL A 359 21.30 -17.37 -6.76
C VAL A 359 20.29 -16.60 -5.91
N PHE A 360 20.49 -16.53 -4.60
CA PHE A 360 19.64 -15.74 -3.70
C PHE A 360 19.54 -14.28 -4.14
N THR A 361 20.70 -13.66 -4.40
CA THR A 361 20.76 -12.26 -4.85
C THR A 361 20.01 -12.06 -6.17
N GLN A 362 20.14 -12.97 -7.12
CA GLN A 362 19.44 -12.86 -8.40
C GLN A 362 17.93 -13.13 -8.29
N ILE A 363 17.49 -13.98 -7.37
CA ILE A 363 16.06 -14.16 -7.07
C ILE A 363 15.46 -12.83 -6.60
N LEU A 364 16.09 -12.15 -5.64
CA LEU A 364 15.61 -10.84 -5.16
C LEU A 364 15.58 -9.79 -6.29
N LYS A 365 16.67 -9.70 -7.07
CA LYS A 365 16.73 -8.81 -8.23
C LYS A 365 15.68 -9.15 -9.30
N ALA A 366 15.30 -10.42 -9.44
CA ALA A 366 14.26 -10.83 -10.38
C ALA A 366 12.87 -10.40 -9.92
N ILE A 367 12.57 -10.54 -8.63
CA ILE A 367 11.30 -10.05 -8.04
C ILE A 367 11.22 -8.53 -8.18
N ASP A 368 12.28 -7.80 -7.80
CA ASP A 368 12.36 -6.34 -7.98
C ASP A 368 12.11 -5.92 -9.44
N PHE A 369 12.73 -6.61 -10.40
CA PHE A 369 12.54 -6.33 -11.82
C PHE A 369 11.07 -6.49 -12.24
N MET A 370 10.39 -7.53 -11.78
CA MET A 370 8.96 -7.72 -12.09
C MET A 370 8.08 -6.63 -11.48
N ILE A 371 8.39 -6.19 -10.27
CA ILE A 371 7.62 -5.15 -9.57
C ILE A 371 7.88 -3.77 -10.18
N GLU A 372 9.14 -3.35 -10.28
CA GLU A 372 9.51 -1.99 -10.63
C GLU A 372 9.57 -1.75 -12.15
N THR A 373 10.17 -2.68 -12.90
CA THR A 373 10.39 -2.49 -14.34
C THR A 373 9.22 -3.02 -15.16
N LYS A 374 8.61 -4.13 -14.73
CA LYS A 374 7.45 -4.73 -15.42
C LYS A 374 6.11 -4.27 -14.86
N ASN A 375 6.11 -3.38 -13.84
CA ASN A 375 4.92 -2.81 -13.22
C ASN A 375 3.94 -3.83 -12.58
N TYR A 376 4.46 -4.96 -12.05
CA TYR A 376 3.66 -5.83 -11.20
C TYR A 376 3.58 -5.21 -9.79
N ASN A 377 3.01 -4.02 -9.69
CA ASN A 377 3.05 -3.16 -8.50
C ASN A 377 1.65 -2.85 -7.92
N GLY A 378 0.61 -3.53 -8.39
CA GLY A 378 -0.76 -3.32 -7.94
C GLY A 378 -1.51 -2.19 -8.65
N THR A 379 -0.85 -1.31 -9.39
CA THR A 379 -1.51 -0.17 -10.06
C THR A 379 -1.84 -0.44 -11.52
N TYR A 380 -1.21 -1.43 -12.12
CA TYR A 380 -1.35 -1.79 -13.53
C TYR A 380 -1.86 -3.22 -13.71
N TRP A 381 -2.73 -3.41 -14.68
CA TRP A 381 -3.11 -4.74 -15.21
C TRP A 381 -3.58 -4.61 -16.65
N SER A 382 -3.45 -5.70 -17.40
CA SER A 382 -3.97 -5.82 -18.78
C SER A 382 -4.16 -7.28 -19.15
N GLY A 383 -4.96 -7.55 -20.15
CA GLY A 383 -5.20 -8.93 -20.61
C GLY A 383 -6.08 -9.73 -19.65
N ASN A 384 -5.64 -10.94 -19.31
CA ASN A 384 -6.42 -11.84 -18.47
C ASN A 384 -6.21 -11.53 -16.97
N TRP A 385 -7.28 -11.21 -16.23
CA TRP A 385 -7.26 -10.95 -14.79
C TRP A 385 -6.64 -12.11 -13.99
N TRP A 386 -6.84 -13.35 -14.44
CA TRP A 386 -6.33 -14.56 -13.80
C TRP A 386 -4.81 -14.57 -13.68
N ASP A 387 -4.12 -14.09 -14.71
CA ASP A 387 -2.66 -14.01 -14.73
C ASP A 387 -2.10 -13.11 -13.61
N TRP A 388 -2.85 -12.07 -13.25
CA TRP A 388 -2.45 -11.10 -12.21
C TRP A 388 -2.80 -11.58 -10.82
N GLN A 389 -4.06 -11.99 -10.61
CA GLN A 389 -4.59 -12.29 -9.29
C GLN A 389 -4.29 -13.71 -8.79
N ILE A 390 -4.11 -14.66 -9.70
CA ILE A 390 -3.89 -16.08 -9.41
C ILE A 390 -2.57 -16.57 -10.00
N GLY A 391 -2.44 -16.51 -11.32
CA GLY A 391 -1.34 -17.12 -12.06
C GLY A 391 0.05 -16.62 -11.68
N SER A 392 0.20 -15.31 -11.43
CA SER A 392 1.44 -14.69 -10.97
C SER A 392 1.50 -14.62 -9.44
N ALA A 393 0.35 -14.38 -8.80
CA ALA A 393 0.30 -14.14 -7.37
C ALA A 393 0.65 -15.39 -6.55
N GLN A 394 0.13 -16.57 -6.89
CA GLN A 394 0.43 -17.80 -6.16
C GLN A 394 1.92 -18.19 -6.23
N PRO A 395 2.59 -18.20 -7.41
CA PRO A 395 4.03 -18.45 -7.47
C PRO A 395 4.87 -17.45 -6.68
N LEU A 396 4.52 -16.16 -6.71
CA LEU A 396 5.20 -15.17 -5.89
C LEU A 396 4.98 -15.42 -4.40
N THR A 397 3.75 -15.74 -3.99
CA THR A 397 3.42 -16.11 -2.60
C THR A 397 4.25 -17.31 -2.13
N ASP A 398 4.29 -18.40 -2.90
CA ASP A 398 5.11 -19.58 -2.59
C ASP A 398 6.61 -19.22 -2.46
N THR A 399 7.10 -18.35 -3.34
CA THR A 399 8.47 -17.82 -3.31
C THR A 399 8.74 -17.07 -2.02
N LEU A 400 7.86 -16.17 -1.61
CA LEU A 400 8.03 -15.35 -0.41
C LEU A 400 7.92 -16.17 0.88
N ILE A 401 7.05 -17.17 0.92
CA ILE A 401 6.98 -18.12 2.05
C ILE A 401 8.32 -18.87 2.22
N LEU A 402 8.94 -19.29 1.13
CA LEU A 402 10.26 -19.93 1.19
C LEU A 402 11.35 -18.96 1.66
N LEU A 403 11.33 -17.72 1.15
CA LEU A 403 12.34 -16.70 1.43
C LEU A 403 12.15 -16.01 2.79
N HIS A 404 11.02 -16.21 3.48
CA HIS A 404 10.60 -15.43 4.65
C HIS A 404 11.73 -15.23 5.66
N ASP A 405 12.33 -16.32 6.15
CA ASP A 405 13.30 -16.24 7.25
C ASP A 405 14.59 -15.52 6.81
N ASP A 406 15.09 -15.83 5.59
CA ASP A 406 16.26 -15.14 5.02
C ASP A 406 15.96 -13.62 4.79
N LEU A 407 14.72 -13.25 4.46
CA LEU A 407 14.31 -11.84 4.30
C LEU A 407 14.19 -11.12 5.64
N ILE A 408 13.60 -11.76 6.66
CA ILE A 408 13.49 -11.19 8.01
C ILE A 408 14.88 -10.95 8.61
N GLU A 409 15.81 -11.88 8.39
CA GLU A 409 17.19 -11.75 8.85
C GLU A 409 17.94 -10.62 8.11
N LYS A 410 17.74 -10.51 6.80
CA LYS A 410 18.40 -9.51 5.96
C LYS A 410 17.81 -8.11 6.15
N ASP A 411 16.55 -7.93 5.85
CA ASP A 411 15.75 -6.72 6.01
C ASP A 411 14.27 -7.02 5.68
N ASP A 412 13.41 -6.99 6.67
CA ASP A 412 11.98 -7.26 6.52
C ASP A 412 11.22 -6.22 5.65
N ALA A 413 11.82 -5.05 5.37
CA ALA A 413 11.30 -4.10 4.40
C ALA A 413 11.20 -4.69 3.00
N ILE A 414 12.15 -5.55 2.64
CA ILE A 414 12.15 -6.23 1.35
C ILE A 414 10.93 -7.15 1.26
N LEU A 415 10.64 -7.88 2.34
CA LEU A 415 9.45 -8.72 2.40
C LEU A 415 8.16 -7.90 2.24
N THR A 416 8.04 -6.82 3.00
CA THR A 416 6.88 -5.91 2.94
C THR A 416 6.69 -5.35 1.52
N LYS A 417 7.76 -4.86 0.90
CA LYS A 417 7.75 -4.38 -0.49
C LYS A 417 7.25 -5.44 -1.48
N PHE A 418 7.72 -6.69 -1.32
CA PHE A 418 7.35 -7.76 -2.25
C PHE A 418 5.93 -8.30 -2.04
N VAL A 419 5.39 -8.15 -0.83
CA VAL A 419 4.01 -8.54 -0.50
C VAL A 419 2.98 -7.48 -0.95
N GLU A 420 3.37 -6.22 -1.04
CA GLU A 420 2.44 -5.11 -1.35
C GLU A 420 1.63 -5.33 -2.64
N PRO A 421 2.22 -5.71 -3.80
CA PRO A 421 1.45 -6.01 -5.00
C PRO A 421 0.42 -7.13 -4.81
N LEU A 422 0.77 -8.17 -4.03
CA LEU A 422 -0.12 -9.28 -3.74
C LEU A 422 -1.35 -8.82 -2.94
N ASN A 423 -1.14 -7.95 -1.95
CA ASN A 423 -2.23 -7.37 -1.17
C ASN A 423 -3.16 -6.52 -2.03
N HIS A 424 -2.63 -5.89 -3.08
CA HIS A 424 -3.43 -5.09 -4.00
C HIS A 424 -4.26 -5.97 -4.94
N TYR A 425 -3.65 -6.98 -5.58
CA TYR A 425 -4.37 -7.85 -6.53
C TYR A 425 -5.31 -8.83 -5.81
N ALA A 426 -4.99 -9.29 -4.60
CA ALA A 426 -5.78 -10.22 -3.80
C ALA A 426 -6.18 -9.59 -2.45
N GLN A 427 -7.06 -8.58 -2.49
CA GLN A 427 -7.50 -7.85 -1.30
C GLN A 427 -8.43 -8.68 -0.41
N ASP A 428 -9.38 -9.36 -1.01
CA ASP A 428 -10.42 -10.15 -0.35
C ASP A 428 -10.62 -11.48 -1.08
N PRO A 429 -10.72 -12.63 -0.37
CA PRO A 429 -10.97 -13.93 -0.99
C PRO A 429 -12.23 -13.98 -1.86
N LYS A 430 -13.24 -13.16 -1.52
CA LYS A 430 -14.56 -13.11 -2.19
C LYS A 430 -14.57 -12.22 -3.43
N VAL A 431 -13.48 -11.50 -3.71
CA VAL A 431 -13.43 -10.53 -4.81
C VAL A 431 -12.49 -11.01 -5.92
N GLN A 432 -13.09 -11.36 -7.06
CA GLN A 432 -12.37 -11.58 -8.31
C GLN A 432 -12.18 -10.24 -9.02
N TRP A 433 -10.95 -9.96 -9.40
CA TRP A 433 -10.59 -8.70 -10.07
C TRP A 433 -11.42 -8.47 -11.37
N PRO A 434 -11.87 -7.26 -11.68
CA PRO A 434 -11.70 -6.03 -10.88
C PRO A 434 -12.73 -5.86 -9.74
N SER A 435 -13.90 -6.54 -9.80
CA SER A 435 -14.98 -6.37 -8.80
C SER A 435 -16.08 -7.44 -8.84
N TYR A 436 -15.78 -8.61 -9.42
CA TYR A 436 -16.75 -9.71 -9.49
C TYR A 436 -16.69 -10.55 -8.22
N THR A 437 -17.82 -11.21 -7.90
CA THR A 437 -17.84 -12.21 -6.83
C THR A 437 -17.06 -13.44 -7.22
N ALA A 438 -16.06 -13.80 -6.42
CA ALA A 438 -15.31 -15.04 -6.60
C ALA A 438 -16.15 -16.22 -6.15
N THR A 439 -16.17 -17.29 -6.94
CA THR A 439 -16.91 -18.53 -6.70
C THR A 439 -16.04 -19.76 -6.94
N GLY A 440 -16.41 -20.89 -6.39
CA GLY A 440 -15.79 -22.19 -6.69
C GLY A 440 -14.26 -22.19 -6.58
N ALA A 441 -13.58 -22.65 -7.62
CA ALA A 441 -12.13 -22.71 -7.69
C ALA A 441 -11.46 -21.33 -7.60
N ASN A 442 -12.05 -20.30 -8.22
CA ASN A 442 -11.46 -18.97 -8.18
C ASN A 442 -11.42 -18.42 -6.75
N LEU A 443 -12.45 -18.68 -5.93
CA LEU A 443 -12.46 -18.27 -4.53
C LEU A 443 -11.35 -18.97 -3.74
N THR A 444 -11.19 -20.28 -3.91
CA THR A 444 -10.12 -21.02 -3.21
C THR A 444 -8.73 -20.59 -3.67
N ASP A 445 -8.54 -20.32 -4.97
CA ASP A 445 -7.26 -19.86 -5.52
C ASP A 445 -6.87 -18.47 -5.04
N ILE A 446 -7.81 -17.53 -4.99
CA ILE A 446 -7.58 -16.19 -4.43
C ILE A 446 -7.28 -16.30 -2.93
N SER A 447 -8.02 -17.16 -2.20
CA SER A 447 -7.82 -17.41 -0.77
C SER A 447 -6.39 -17.86 -0.45
N ILE A 448 -5.74 -18.61 -1.34
CA ILE A 448 -4.35 -19.03 -1.16
C ILE A 448 -3.41 -17.81 -1.10
N THR A 449 -3.56 -16.85 -2.00
CA THR A 449 -2.73 -15.64 -2.00
C THR A 449 -3.03 -14.78 -0.77
N VAL A 450 -4.32 -14.59 -0.43
CA VAL A 450 -4.72 -13.82 0.76
C VAL A 450 -4.17 -14.44 2.03
N LEU A 451 -4.27 -15.77 2.19
CA LEU A 451 -3.72 -16.50 3.34
C LEU A 451 -2.20 -16.38 3.40
N GLY A 452 -1.52 -16.53 2.25
CA GLY A 452 -0.06 -16.41 2.21
C GLY A 452 0.43 -15.04 2.63
N THR A 453 -0.19 -13.97 2.14
CA THR A 453 0.16 -12.60 2.55
C THR A 453 -0.18 -12.34 4.02
N ALA A 454 -1.27 -12.91 4.54
CA ALA A 454 -1.64 -12.85 5.94
C ALA A 454 -0.57 -13.49 6.84
N ILE A 455 -0.08 -14.66 6.46
CA ILE A 455 0.97 -15.39 7.17
C ILE A 455 2.31 -14.63 7.13
N LEU A 456 2.66 -14.08 5.96
CA LEU A 456 3.91 -13.33 5.76
C LEU A 456 3.96 -12.03 6.57
N LEU A 457 2.81 -11.40 6.79
CA LEU A 457 2.69 -10.13 7.51
C LEU A 457 2.07 -10.26 8.90
N GLU A 458 1.78 -11.47 9.38
CA GLU A 458 1.16 -11.77 10.67
C GLU A 458 -0.17 -11.00 10.87
N ASN A 459 -1.05 -11.08 9.89
CA ASN A 459 -2.30 -10.32 9.84
C ASN A 459 -3.52 -11.22 10.13
N ASP A 460 -3.99 -11.22 11.39
CA ASP A 460 -5.12 -12.03 11.87
C ASP A 460 -6.38 -11.80 11.03
N SER A 461 -6.74 -10.54 10.76
CA SER A 461 -7.98 -10.22 10.05
C SER A 461 -8.04 -10.76 8.62
N ARG A 462 -6.88 -10.90 7.95
CA ARG A 462 -6.81 -11.52 6.63
C ARG A 462 -6.91 -13.04 6.70
N VAL A 463 -6.40 -13.68 7.77
CA VAL A 463 -6.62 -15.13 8.01
C VAL A 463 -8.10 -15.38 8.26
N GLU A 464 -8.73 -14.56 9.11
CA GLU A 464 -10.18 -14.62 9.40
C GLU A 464 -11.04 -14.43 8.15
N ALA A 465 -10.64 -13.53 7.25
CA ALA A 465 -11.33 -13.35 5.97
C ALA A 465 -11.33 -14.64 5.13
N VAL A 466 -10.20 -15.36 5.07
CA VAL A 466 -10.10 -16.66 4.39
C VAL A 466 -10.94 -17.72 5.12
N GLN A 467 -10.81 -17.83 6.45
CA GLN A 467 -11.58 -18.76 7.28
C GLN A 467 -13.08 -18.58 7.08
N SER A 468 -13.55 -17.33 6.97
CA SER A 468 -14.96 -17.00 6.75
C SER A 468 -15.43 -17.25 5.31
N ALA A 469 -14.56 -17.06 4.31
CA ALA A 469 -14.96 -17.14 2.90
C ALA A 469 -15.00 -18.58 2.37
N VAL A 470 -13.96 -19.38 2.68
CA VAL A 470 -13.75 -20.70 2.10
C VAL A 470 -14.89 -21.70 2.36
N PRO A 471 -15.57 -21.73 3.53
CA PRO A 471 -16.71 -22.63 3.74
C PRO A 471 -17.86 -22.46 2.75
N SER A 472 -17.97 -21.31 2.09
CA SER A 472 -19.04 -21.08 1.10
C SER A 472 -18.97 -22.02 -0.11
N VAL A 473 -17.77 -22.48 -0.50
CA VAL A 473 -17.60 -23.41 -1.63
C VAL A 473 -17.97 -24.86 -1.31
N LEU A 474 -18.15 -25.17 -0.02
CA LEU A 474 -18.51 -26.50 0.45
C LEU A 474 -20.00 -26.79 0.38
N LYS A 475 -20.82 -25.77 0.24
CA LYS A 475 -22.29 -25.89 0.27
C LYS A 475 -22.81 -26.50 -1.03
N MET A 476 -23.75 -27.44 -0.90
CA MET A 476 -24.53 -27.90 -2.05
C MET A 476 -25.44 -26.79 -2.55
N VAL A 477 -25.51 -26.64 -3.86
CA VAL A 477 -26.37 -25.66 -4.55
C VAL A 477 -27.40 -26.34 -5.44
N THR A 478 -28.42 -25.60 -5.83
CA THR A 478 -29.49 -26.06 -6.77
C THR A 478 -29.49 -25.25 -8.07
N GLY A 479 -28.55 -24.30 -8.20
CA GLY A 479 -28.38 -23.46 -9.38
C GLY A 479 -27.07 -22.65 -9.32
N GLY A 480 -26.49 -22.34 -10.47
CA GLY A 480 -25.24 -21.57 -10.60
C GLY A 480 -23.99 -22.37 -10.26
N ASP A 481 -22.90 -21.65 -9.92
CA ASP A 481 -21.60 -22.24 -9.58
C ASP A 481 -21.66 -22.96 -8.22
N GLY A 482 -21.08 -24.14 -8.13
CA GLY A 482 -20.96 -24.88 -6.88
C GLY A 482 -21.08 -26.39 -7.00
N LEU A 483 -21.20 -27.06 -5.85
CA LEU A 483 -21.34 -28.49 -5.70
C LEU A 483 -22.81 -28.91 -5.80
N TYR A 484 -23.11 -29.97 -6.53
CA TYR A 484 -24.47 -30.52 -6.67
C TYR A 484 -24.58 -31.91 -6.04
N SER A 485 -25.78 -32.28 -5.61
CA SER A 485 -26.06 -33.52 -4.88
C SER A 485 -25.83 -34.79 -5.69
N ASP A 486 -25.77 -34.68 -7.02
CA ASP A 486 -25.46 -35.79 -7.94
C ASP A 486 -23.95 -36.00 -8.12
N GLY A 487 -23.10 -35.15 -7.52
CA GLY A 487 -21.66 -35.20 -7.61
C GLY A 487 -21.06 -34.32 -8.70
N SER A 488 -21.88 -33.57 -9.44
CA SER A 488 -21.37 -32.60 -10.41
C SER A 488 -20.87 -31.33 -9.72
N LEU A 489 -19.86 -30.69 -10.33
CA LEU A 489 -19.42 -29.33 -10.01
C LEU A 489 -19.71 -28.45 -11.22
N ILE A 490 -20.48 -27.40 -11.00
CA ILE A 490 -20.76 -26.39 -12.03
C ILE A 490 -19.87 -25.16 -11.77
N GLN A 491 -19.29 -24.64 -12.86
CA GLN A 491 -18.58 -23.37 -12.88
C GLN A 491 -19.01 -22.59 -14.14
N HIS A 492 -18.88 -21.26 -14.12
CA HIS A 492 -19.38 -20.38 -15.19
C HIS A 492 -20.87 -20.56 -15.46
N SER A 493 -21.66 -20.61 -14.39
CA SER A 493 -23.12 -20.68 -14.33
C SER A 493 -23.75 -22.01 -14.77
N HIS A 494 -23.20 -22.74 -15.75
CA HIS A 494 -23.87 -23.91 -16.31
C HIS A 494 -22.93 -24.97 -16.91
N PHE A 495 -21.62 -24.84 -16.79
CA PHE A 495 -20.70 -25.84 -17.31
C PHE A 495 -20.29 -26.87 -16.24
N PRO A 496 -20.40 -28.18 -16.52
CA PRO A 496 -19.90 -29.23 -15.64
C PRO A 496 -18.37 -29.31 -15.77
N TYR A 497 -17.65 -28.88 -14.74
CA TYR A 497 -16.19 -28.76 -14.73
C TYR A 497 -15.50 -29.61 -13.66
N ASN A 498 -15.98 -30.82 -13.38
CA ASN A 498 -15.35 -31.70 -12.39
C ASN A 498 -13.85 -31.90 -12.63
N GLY A 499 -13.45 -32.15 -13.88
CA GLY A 499 -12.08 -32.50 -14.24
C GLY A 499 -11.10 -31.33 -14.33
N SER A 500 -11.57 -30.09 -14.32
CA SER A 500 -10.71 -28.88 -14.32
C SER A 500 -10.95 -28.00 -13.09
N TYR A 501 -11.91 -27.09 -13.10
CA TYR A 501 -12.23 -26.22 -11.94
C TYR A 501 -12.53 -27.00 -10.67
N GLY A 502 -13.17 -28.17 -10.78
CA GLY A 502 -13.41 -29.02 -9.62
C GLY A 502 -12.13 -29.57 -9.00
N ASN A 503 -11.16 -29.98 -9.81
CA ASN A 503 -9.84 -30.37 -9.32
C ASN A 503 -9.13 -29.20 -8.63
N GLU A 504 -9.19 -27.99 -9.18
CA GLU A 504 -8.57 -26.82 -8.57
C GLU A 504 -9.28 -26.41 -7.28
N LEU A 505 -10.63 -26.53 -7.20
CA LEU A 505 -11.38 -26.32 -5.97
C LEU A 505 -10.93 -27.29 -4.87
N LEU A 506 -10.86 -28.59 -5.17
CA LEU A 506 -10.42 -29.59 -4.21
C LEU A 506 -8.99 -29.35 -3.72
N LYS A 507 -8.08 -29.06 -4.63
CA LYS A 507 -6.69 -28.73 -4.31
C LYS A 507 -6.60 -27.44 -3.48
N GLY A 508 -7.31 -26.39 -3.88
CA GLY A 508 -7.31 -25.09 -3.20
C GLY A 508 -7.87 -25.21 -1.79
N PHE A 509 -9.01 -25.87 -1.62
CA PHE A 509 -9.58 -26.14 -0.31
C PHE A 509 -8.64 -26.97 0.56
N GLY A 510 -8.15 -28.09 0.04
CA GLY A 510 -7.23 -28.98 0.77
C GLY A 510 -5.96 -28.25 1.20
N ARG A 511 -5.44 -27.37 0.36
CA ARG A 511 -4.27 -26.53 0.68
C ARG A 511 -4.56 -25.57 1.83
N VAL A 512 -5.66 -24.84 1.78
CA VAL A 512 -6.07 -23.91 2.85
C VAL A 512 -6.31 -24.67 4.15
N GLN A 513 -7.07 -25.79 4.09
CA GLN A 513 -7.37 -26.62 5.26
C GLN A 513 -6.12 -27.16 5.93
N THR A 514 -5.17 -27.73 5.15
CA THR A 514 -3.91 -28.27 5.69
C THR A 514 -3.09 -27.20 6.39
N ILE A 515 -3.04 -25.98 5.84
CA ILE A 515 -2.27 -24.89 6.43
C ILE A 515 -2.92 -24.40 7.74
N LEU A 516 -4.26 -24.29 7.78
CA LEU A 516 -5.00 -23.81 8.96
C LEU A 516 -5.21 -24.89 10.04
N GLN A 517 -5.11 -26.17 9.70
CA GLN A 517 -5.37 -27.28 10.64
C GLN A 517 -4.51 -27.16 11.90
N GLY A 518 -5.14 -27.33 13.08
CA GLY A 518 -4.48 -27.24 14.38
C GLY A 518 -4.30 -25.82 14.91
N THR A 519 -4.55 -24.79 14.10
CA THR A 519 -4.60 -23.39 14.57
C THR A 519 -6.01 -23.03 15.04
N HIS A 520 -6.16 -21.89 15.72
CA HIS A 520 -7.51 -21.42 16.09
C HIS A 520 -8.34 -20.95 14.86
N TRP A 521 -7.71 -20.79 13.70
CA TRP A 521 -8.38 -20.50 12.42
C TRP A 521 -8.74 -21.76 11.62
N GLU A 522 -8.58 -22.96 12.16
CA GLU A 522 -8.98 -24.19 11.49
C GLU A 522 -10.44 -24.13 11.04
N ILE A 523 -10.70 -24.48 9.76
CA ILE A 523 -12.06 -24.52 9.23
C ILE A 523 -12.77 -25.77 9.75
N LYS A 524 -13.78 -25.56 10.59
CA LYS A 524 -14.66 -26.60 11.16
C LYS A 524 -16.07 -26.37 10.64
N ASP A 525 -16.40 -27.02 9.50
CA ASP A 525 -17.69 -26.90 8.83
C ASP A 525 -18.21 -28.29 8.45
N ASP A 526 -19.46 -28.60 8.82
CA ASP A 526 -20.08 -29.89 8.53
C ASP A 526 -20.20 -30.17 7.03
N ASN A 527 -20.24 -29.11 6.20
CA ASN A 527 -20.28 -29.23 4.74
C ASN A 527 -18.97 -29.77 4.13
N ILE A 528 -17.90 -29.93 4.88
CA ILE A 528 -16.68 -30.63 4.42
C ILE A 528 -17.05 -32.03 3.90
N ASN A 529 -18.05 -32.68 4.51
CA ASN A 529 -18.53 -33.99 4.09
C ASN A 529 -19.10 -33.98 2.65
N ASN A 530 -19.54 -32.85 2.14
CA ASN A 530 -20.01 -32.73 0.76
C ASN A 530 -18.89 -32.98 -0.27
N LEU A 531 -17.66 -32.65 0.06
CA LEU A 531 -16.50 -32.96 -0.81
C LEU A 531 -16.30 -34.47 -0.98
N PHE A 532 -16.48 -35.25 0.09
CA PHE A 532 -16.43 -36.72 0.01
C PHE A 532 -17.55 -37.27 -0.85
N GLN A 533 -18.79 -36.74 -0.70
CA GLN A 533 -19.92 -37.14 -1.53
C GLN A 533 -19.71 -36.83 -3.01
N VAL A 534 -19.23 -35.62 -3.31
CA VAL A 534 -18.93 -35.20 -4.70
C VAL A 534 -17.79 -36.04 -5.28
N THR A 535 -16.77 -36.36 -4.48
CA THR A 535 -15.67 -37.23 -4.92
C THR A 535 -16.18 -38.63 -5.27
N ASP A 536 -17.01 -39.23 -4.41
CA ASP A 536 -17.55 -40.57 -4.61
C ASP A 536 -18.52 -40.63 -5.82
N LYS A 537 -19.49 -39.73 -5.87
CA LYS A 537 -20.54 -39.73 -6.90
C LYS A 537 -20.10 -39.15 -8.26
N GLY A 538 -19.23 -38.14 -8.25
CA GLY A 538 -18.77 -37.43 -9.44
C GLY A 538 -17.42 -37.94 -9.93
N TYR A 539 -16.36 -37.74 -9.14
CA TYR A 539 -14.99 -37.98 -9.60
C TYR A 539 -14.69 -39.46 -9.84
N LEU A 540 -14.97 -40.33 -8.87
CA LEU A 540 -14.68 -41.76 -9.00
C LEU A 540 -15.45 -42.41 -10.14
N GLN A 541 -16.67 -41.93 -10.43
CA GLN A 541 -17.50 -42.45 -11.53
C GLN A 541 -17.01 -41.97 -12.90
N LEU A 542 -16.31 -40.85 -13.00
CA LEU A 542 -15.83 -40.28 -14.24
C LEU A 542 -14.36 -40.66 -14.53
N MET A 543 -13.64 -41.23 -13.57
CA MET A 543 -12.25 -41.62 -13.75
C MET A 543 -12.11 -42.87 -14.60
N VAL A 544 -11.30 -42.81 -15.67
CA VAL A 544 -10.96 -43.96 -16.53
C VAL A 544 -9.45 -44.16 -16.51
N ASN A 545 -8.99 -45.33 -16.07
CA ASN A 545 -7.57 -45.66 -15.94
C ASN A 545 -6.77 -44.61 -15.14
N GLY A 546 -7.34 -44.13 -14.03
CA GLY A 546 -6.73 -43.11 -13.15
C GLY A 546 -6.68 -41.70 -13.77
N LYS A 547 -7.38 -41.46 -14.88
CA LYS A 547 -7.45 -40.14 -15.52
C LYS A 547 -8.88 -39.61 -15.48
N MET A 548 -9.00 -38.35 -15.16
CA MET A 548 -10.24 -37.60 -15.16
C MET A 548 -10.39 -36.86 -16.49
N PRO A 549 -11.56 -36.81 -17.12
CA PRO A 549 -11.81 -35.92 -18.26
C PRO A 549 -11.54 -34.47 -17.86
N SER A 550 -11.07 -33.65 -18.79
CA SER A 550 -10.76 -32.24 -18.51
C SER A 550 -11.99 -31.34 -18.36
N MET A 551 -13.15 -31.84 -18.65
CA MET A 551 -14.46 -31.17 -18.38
C MET A 551 -15.34 -32.03 -17.52
#